data_a1655817ab84be054c8ccec711230428
#
_entry.id   a1655817ab84be054c8ccec711230428
#
_cell.length_a   1.000
_cell.length_b   1.000
_cell.length_c   1.000
_cell.angle_alpha   90.00
_cell.angle_beta   90.00
_cell.angle_gamma   90.00
#
_symmetry.space_group_name_H-M   'P 1'
#
loop_
_entity.id
_entity.type
_entity.pdbx_description
1 polymer ?
#
loop_
_entity_poly.entity_id
_entity_poly.type
_entity_poly.pdbx_seq_one_letter_code
_entity_poly.pdbx_strand_id
1 'polypeptide(L)'
;MKVILIGYGRMGKMIEELLAPRGDVEILGAVSPGLYESPWDVPGKPDALIDFSYPGNLETTLARAEDAASAVILGTTGLTAEQVERIRAAAKRVPVVFDANFSLGVAVLRKALAQVGPLLLKCGFDAEIVETHHNRKVDAPSGTAKALLRAIDPAGEYATVYGREGFTGARGKEIGVHAVRGGTVAGEHRALFFGEYETLEFRHFAASRRIFAAGAVRALDFAVGRAPGLYRVDDVLGLNDMQGGTDQ
;
A
#
# COMPACT_ATOMS: atom_id res chain seq x y z
N MET A 1 -12.71 -0.27 -20.59
CA MET A 1 -12.86 0.52 -19.34
C MET A 1 -12.41 1.94 -19.62
N LYS A 2 -13.17 2.95 -19.16
CA LYS A 2 -12.84 4.37 -19.28
C LYS A 2 -12.33 4.90 -17.95
N VAL A 3 -11.15 5.53 -17.94
CA VAL A 3 -10.44 5.88 -16.71
C VAL A 3 -10.08 7.36 -16.69
N ILE A 4 -10.24 8.01 -15.54
CA ILE A 4 -9.69 9.33 -15.25
C ILE A 4 -8.53 9.17 -14.27
N LEU A 5 -7.39 9.77 -14.59
CA LEU A 5 -6.24 9.83 -13.69
C LEU A 5 -6.32 11.11 -12.84
N ILE A 6 -6.27 10.97 -11.51
CA ILE A 6 -6.20 12.11 -10.59
C ILE A 6 -4.75 12.19 -10.08
N GLY A 7 -4.07 13.27 -10.50
CA GLY A 7 -2.64 13.42 -10.33
C GLY A 7 -1.83 12.84 -11.50
N TYR A 8 -1.11 13.71 -12.22
CA TYR A 8 -0.26 13.32 -13.35
C TYR A 8 1.22 13.57 -13.09
N GLY A 9 1.63 13.26 -11.85
CA GLY A 9 3.01 13.22 -11.42
C GLY A 9 3.69 11.90 -11.80
N ARG A 10 4.72 11.50 -11.05
CA ARG A 10 5.48 10.25 -11.29
C ARG A 10 4.60 9.01 -11.34
N MET A 11 3.63 8.89 -10.41
CA MET A 11 2.73 7.72 -10.37
C MET A 11 1.73 7.74 -11.52
N GLY A 12 1.07 8.88 -11.79
CA GLY A 12 0.11 8.98 -12.89
C GLY A 12 0.71 8.61 -14.24
N LYS A 13 1.93 9.10 -14.53
CA LYS A 13 2.66 8.75 -15.76
C LYS A 13 3.01 7.26 -15.86
N MET A 14 3.45 6.64 -14.76
CA MET A 14 3.72 5.20 -14.74
C MET A 14 2.45 4.36 -14.92
N ILE A 15 1.31 4.81 -14.38
CA ILE A 15 0.02 4.14 -14.56
C ILE A 15 -0.42 4.26 -16.02
N GLU A 16 -0.33 5.46 -16.61
CA GLU A 16 -0.61 5.66 -18.03
C GLU A 16 0.25 4.76 -18.92
N GLU A 17 1.59 4.71 -18.69
CA GLU A 17 2.50 3.83 -19.43
C GLU A 17 2.10 2.34 -19.35
N LEU A 18 1.54 1.90 -18.23
CA LEU A 18 1.07 0.52 -18.06
C LEU A 18 -0.30 0.28 -18.71
N LEU A 19 -1.14 1.31 -18.79
CA LEU A 19 -2.46 1.22 -19.41
C LEU A 19 -2.40 1.42 -20.93
N ALA A 20 -1.45 2.22 -21.45
CA ALA A 20 -1.34 2.55 -22.87
C ALA A 20 -1.34 1.34 -23.85
N PRO A 21 -0.67 0.21 -23.54
CA PRO A 21 -0.69 -0.96 -24.42
C PRO A 21 -2.00 -1.76 -24.34
N ARG A 22 -2.91 -1.41 -23.44
CA ARG A 22 -4.15 -2.14 -23.20
C ARG A 22 -5.25 -1.64 -24.13
N GLY A 23 -5.70 -2.49 -25.05
CA GLY A 23 -6.79 -2.16 -25.98
C GLY A 23 -8.18 -2.11 -25.33
N ASP A 24 -8.32 -2.57 -24.09
CA ASP A 24 -9.56 -2.57 -23.31
C ASP A 24 -9.70 -1.37 -22.36
N VAL A 25 -8.71 -0.48 -22.30
CA VAL A 25 -8.69 0.72 -21.45
C VAL A 25 -8.50 1.99 -22.27
N GLU A 26 -9.36 2.97 -22.03
CA GLU A 26 -9.30 4.32 -22.57
C GLU A 26 -9.07 5.31 -21.42
N ILE A 27 -8.00 6.08 -21.46
CA ILE A 27 -7.76 7.19 -20.52
C ILE A 27 -8.48 8.41 -21.07
N LEU A 28 -9.57 8.83 -20.41
CA LEU A 28 -10.36 10.00 -20.80
C LEU A 28 -9.61 11.31 -20.58
N GLY A 29 -8.76 11.35 -19.56
CA GLY A 29 -7.96 12.51 -19.22
C GLY A 29 -7.26 12.38 -17.88
N ALA A 30 -6.44 13.38 -17.55
CA ALA A 30 -5.72 13.45 -16.28
C ALA A 30 -5.93 14.82 -15.62
N VAL A 31 -6.25 14.80 -14.33
CA VAL A 31 -6.40 16.01 -13.50
C VAL A 31 -5.04 16.38 -12.94
N SER A 32 -4.50 17.51 -13.40
CA SER A 32 -3.21 18.05 -12.96
C SER A 32 -3.06 19.48 -13.45
N PRO A 33 -2.27 20.34 -12.80
CA PRO A 33 -1.99 21.68 -13.30
C PRO A 33 -1.53 21.69 -14.77
N GLY A 34 -2.20 22.49 -15.60
CA GLY A 34 -1.94 22.59 -17.03
C GLY A 34 -2.60 21.51 -17.90
N LEU A 35 -3.38 20.61 -17.30
CA LEU A 35 -4.28 19.67 -17.96
C LEU A 35 -5.72 20.01 -17.55
N TYR A 36 -6.49 19.04 -17.04
CA TYR A 36 -7.80 19.34 -16.45
C TYR A 36 -7.63 19.79 -14.99
N GLU A 37 -8.39 20.80 -14.57
CA GLU A 37 -8.34 21.33 -13.19
C GLU A 37 -9.17 20.47 -12.22
N SER A 38 -10.22 19.81 -12.74
CA SER A 38 -11.13 18.99 -11.96
C SER A 38 -11.54 17.72 -12.73
N PRO A 39 -11.89 16.63 -12.05
CA PRO A 39 -12.45 15.45 -12.72
C PRO A 39 -13.81 15.73 -13.41
N TRP A 40 -14.46 16.83 -13.08
CA TRP A 40 -15.70 17.28 -13.75
C TRP A 40 -15.45 17.88 -15.12
N ASP A 41 -14.26 18.42 -15.38
CA ASP A 41 -13.88 19.02 -16.66
C ASP A 41 -13.51 17.96 -17.69
N VAL A 42 -13.20 16.73 -17.24
CA VAL A 42 -12.86 15.61 -18.13
C VAL A 42 -14.14 15.10 -18.81
N PRO A 43 -14.21 15.12 -20.15
CA PRO A 43 -15.42 14.71 -20.86
C PRO A 43 -15.67 13.20 -20.74
N GLY A 44 -16.95 12.85 -20.76
CA GLY A 44 -17.39 11.46 -20.73
C GLY A 44 -17.66 10.92 -19.33
N LYS A 45 -18.17 9.68 -19.30
CA LYS A 45 -18.47 8.96 -18.05
C LYS A 45 -17.35 7.95 -17.78
N PRO A 46 -16.60 8.06 -16.69
CA PRO A 46 -15.58 7.08 -16.36
C PRO A 46 -16.20 5.80 -15.78
N ASP A 47 -15.52 4.68 -15.97
CA ASP A 47 -15.76 3.42 -15.23
C ASP A 47 -14.96 3.42 -13.93
N ALA A 48 -13.82 4.13 -13.88
CA ALA A 48 -12.98 4.25 -12.69
C ALA A 48 -12.21 5.58 -12.65
N LEU A 49 -11.88 6.02 -11.42
CA LEU A 49 -10.93 7.08 -11.12
C LEU A 49 -9.74 6.49 -10.38
N ILE A 50 -8.52 6.80 -10.82
CA ILE A 50 -7.27 6.37 -10.17
C ILE A 50 -6.57 7.59 -9.59
N ASP A 51 -6.57 7.70 -8.26
CA ASP A 51 -6.06 8.86 -7.52
C ASP A 51 -4.74 8.55 -6.81
N PHE A 52 -3.66 9.10 -7.36
CA PHE A 52 -2.33 9.14 -6.76
C PHE A 52 -1.83 10.59 -6.72
N SER A 53 -2.60 11.46 -6.10
CA SER A 53 -2.38 12.91 -6.07
C SER A 53 -2.02 13.45 -4.68
N TYR A 54 -2.87 14.27 -4.13
CA TYR A 54 -2.74 14.86 -2.79
C TYR A 54 -4.12 14.98 -2.12
N PRO A 55 -4.17 15.10 -0.77
CA PRO A 55 -5.43 15.08 -0.01
C PRO A 55 -6.51 16.07 -0.44
N GLY A 56 -6.12 17.21 -1.04
CA GLY A 56 -7.06 18.24 -1.49
C GLY A 56 -7.96 17.81 -2.66
N ASN A 57 -7.57 16.80 -3.44
CA ASN A 57 -8.39 16.29 -4.55
C ASN A 57 -9.44 15.25 -4.11
N LEU A 58 -9.34 14.75 -2.88
CA LEU A 58 -10.15 13.62 -2.43
C LEU A 58 -11.65 13.85 -2.61
N GLU A 59 -12.15 15.02 -2.17
CA GLU A 59 -13.60 15.28 -2.20
C GLU A 59 -14.15 15.32 -3.63
N THR A 60 -13.45 16.00 -4.53
CA THR A 60 -13.87 16.08 -5.94
C THR A 60 -13.76 14.72 -6.63
N THR A 61 -12.74 13.92 -6.29
CA THR A 61 -12.57 12.55 -6.78
C THR A 61 -13.74 11.66 -6.37
N LEU A 62 -14.08 11.66 -5.08
CA LEU A 62 -15.16 10.82 -4.55
C LEU A 62 -16.54 11.29 -5.04
N ALA A 63 -16.80 12.59 -5.06
CA ALA A 63 -18.05 13.14 -5.58
C ALA A 63 -18.27 12.78 -7.06
N ARG A 64 -17.22 12.88 -7.89
CA ARG A 64 -17.29 12.49 -9.31
C ARG A 64 -17.52 11.01 -9.49
N ALA A 65 -16.88 10.17 -8.66
CA ALA A 65 -17.08 8.72 -8.68
C ALA A 65 -18.51 8.33 -8.28
N GLU A 66 -19.06 8.95 -7.24
CA GLU A 66 -20.44 8.72 -6.79
C GLU A 66 -21.47 9.10 -7.85
N ASP A 67 -21.29 10.26 -8.51
CA ASP A 67 -22.16 10.72 -9.62
C ASP A 67 -22.13 9.76 -10.82
N ALA A 68 -20.94 9.30 -11.19
CA ALA A 68 -20.78 8.42 -12.34
C ALA A 68 -21.02 6.92 -12.01
N ALA A 69 -21.23 6.57 -10.74
CA ALA A 69 -21.23 5.20 -10.23
C ALA A 69 -19.94 4.43 -10.59
N SER A 70 -18.79 5.10 -10.47
CA SER A 70 -17.47 4.61 -10.88
C SER A 70 -16.69 4.02 -9.73
N ALA A 71 -15.81 3.08 -10.02
CA ALA A 71 -14.83 2.58 -9.05
C ALA A 71 -13.77 3.65 -8.72
N VAL A 72 -13.19 3.58 -7.53
CA VAL A 72 -12.09 4.45 -7.10
C VAL A 72 -10.90 3.59 -6.68
N ILE A 73 -9.73 3.88 -7.24
CA ILE A 73 -8.44 3.32 -6.81
C ILE A 73 -7.67 4.48 -6.17
N LEU A 74 -7.55 4.45 -4.85
CA LEU A 74 -7.05 5.56 -4.05
C LEU A 74 -5.74 5.21 -3.36
N GLY A 75 -4.64 5.76 -3.87
CA GLY A 75 -3.28 5.64 -3.34
C GLY A 75 -2.74 6.94 -2.73
N THR A 76 -3.55 7.97 -2.67
CA THR A 76 -3.19 9.24 -2.01
C THR A 76 -3.01 9.02 -0.50
N THR A 77 -1.90 9.52 0.03
CA THR A 77 -1.51 9.39 1.45
C THR A 77 -1.56 10.73 2.17
N GLY A 78 -1.40 10.71 3.50
CA GLY A 78 -1.46 11.93 4.31
C GLY A 78 -2.88 12.45 4.57
N LEU A 79 -3.88 11.58 4.47
CA LEU A 79 -5.27 11.90 4.72
C LEU A 79 -5.55 12.11 6.22
N THR A 80 -6.47 13.01 6.54
CA THR A 80 -6.98 13.19 7.90
C THR A 80 -7.99 12.10 8.28
N ALA A 81 -8.34 12.02 9.56
CA ALA A 81 -9.35 11.08 10.03
C ALA A 81 -10.71 11.33 9.35
N GLU A 82 -11.10 12.60 9.18
CA GLU A 82 -12.34 13.02 8.52
C GLU A 82 -12.36 12.58 7.05
N GLN A 83 -11.21 12.70 6.37
CA GLN A 83 -11.06 12.26 4.98
C GLN A 83 -11.17 10.73 4.87
N VAL A 84 -10.64 9.99 5.82
CA VAL A 84 -10.81 8.52 5.87
C VAL A 84 -12.28 8.15 6.10
N GLU A 85 -13.00 8.87 6.97
CA GLU A 85 -14.45 8.63 7.13
C GLU A 85 -15.23 9.00 5.87
N ARG A 86 -14.83 10.03 5.13
CA ARG A 86 -15.43 10.37 3.84
C ARG A 86 -15.25 9.24 2.80
N ILE A 87 -14.07 8.59 2.78
CA ILE A 87 -13.83 7.40 1.96
C ILE A 87 -14.77 6.26 2.35
N ARG A 88 -14.95 5.99 3.65
CA ARG A 88 -15.89 4.98 4.15
C ARG A 88 -17.33 5.26 3.73
N ALA A 89 -17.74 6.53 3.75
CA ALA A 89 -19.06 6.96 3.29
C ALA A 89 -19.24 6.73 1.77
N ALA A 90 -18.26 7.07 0.95
CA ALA A 90 -18.28 6.84 -0.51
C ALA A 90 -18.32 5.34 -0.83
N ALA A 91 -17.61 4.52 -0.07
CA ALA A 91 -17.57 3.07 -0.25
C ALA A 91 -18.94 2.37 -0.05
N LYS A 92 -19.92 3.06 0.58
CA LYS A 92 -21.30 2.56 0.65
C LYS A 92 -22.06 2.71 -0.67
N ARG A 93 -21.54 3.51 -1.61
CA ARG A 93 -22.19 3.85 -2.88
C ARG A 93 -21.43 3.32 -4.09
N VAL A 94 -20.10 3.30 -4.02
CA VAL A 94 -19.21 2.86 -5.11
C VAL A 94 -18.11 1.95 -4.57
N PRO A 95 -17.51 1.07 -5.41
CA PRO A 95 -16.36 0.29 -4.98
C PRO A 95 -15.13 1.20 -4.85
N VAL A 96 -14.47 1.15 -3.70
CA VAL A 96 -13.26 1.92 -3.39
C VAL A 96 -12.15 0.96 -2.96
N VAL A 97 -11.07 0.89 -3.73
CA VAL A 97 -9.83 0.24 -3.28
C VAL A 97 -8.94 1.32 -2.69
N PHE A 98 -8.76 1.30 -1.38
CA PHE A 98 -7.96 2.27 -0.64
C PHE A 98 -6.81 1.59 0.10
N ASP A 99 -5.59 1.92 -0.24
CA ASP A 99 -4.41 1.48 0.50
C ASP A 99 -3.27 2.52 0.41
N ALA A 100 -2.43 2.55 1.44
CA ALA A 100 -1.23 3.39 1.47
C ALA A 100 -0.07 2.78 0.66
N ASN A 101 -0.16 1.51 0.28
CA ASN A 101 0.88 0.80 -0.47
C ASN A 101 0.25 -0.22 -1.43
N PHE A 102 0.36 0.03 -2.70
CA PHE A 102 -0.15 -0.83 -3.78
C PHE A 102 0.83 -1.92 -4.24
N SER A 103 1.93 -2.15 -3.54
CA SER A 103 2.83 -3.26 -3.84
C SER A 103 2.21 -4.60 -3.44
N LEU A 104 1.96 -5.46 -4.44
CA LEU A 104 1.44 -6.81 -4.23
C LEU A 104 2.41 -7.65 -3.39
N GLY A 105 3.72 -7.53 -3.64
CA GLY A 105 4.74 -8.24 -2.88
C GLY A 105 4.78 -7.83 -1.40
N VAL A 106 4.57 -6.54 -1.10
CA VAL A 106 4.47 -6.05 0.29
C VAL A 106 3.22 -6.59 0.98
N ALA A 107 2.08 -6.65 0.28
CA ALA A 107 0.85 -7.21 0.85
C ALA A 107 1.03 -8.70 1.20
N VAL A 108 1.61 -9.49 0.29
CA VAL A 108 1.93 -10.91 0.54
C VAL A 108 2.91 -11.06 1.70
N LEU A 109 4.01 -10.29 1.72
CA LEU A 109 4.98 -10.32 2.82
C LEU A 109 4.32 -10.02 4.17
N ARG A 110 3.51 -8.96 4.23
CA ARG A 110 2.78 -8.57 5.44
C ARG A 110 1.82 -9.66 5.91
N LYS A 111 1.10 -10.30 4.98
CA LYS A 111 0.18 -11.40 5.30
C LYS A 111 0.93 -12.62 5.84
N ALA A 112 2.03 -13.01 5.21
CA ALA A 112 2.89 -14.09 5.69
C ALA A 112 3.42 -13.81 7.11
N LEU A 113 3.95 -12.61 7.34
CA LEU A 113 4.46 -12.21 8.65
C LEU A 113 3.36 -12.14 9.72
N ALA A 114 2.13 -11.80 9.36
CA ALA A 114 1.00 -11.84 10.30
C ALA A 114 0.66 -13.27 10.75
N GLN A 115 0.95 -14.28 9.94
CA GLN A 115 0.73 -15.69 10.29
C GLN A 115 1.92 -16.28 11.07
N VAL A 116 3.14 -16.04 10.59
CA VAL A 116 4.33 -16.71 11.15
C VAL A 116 5.04 -15.89 12.24
N GLY A 117 4.98 -14.57 12.21
CA GLY A 117 5.70 -13.70 13.14
C GLY A 117 5.35 -13.94 14.60
N PRO A 118 4.05 -13.91 14.99
CA PRO A 118 3.66 -14.21 16.37
C PRO A 118 4.05 -15.62 16.81
N LEU A 119 4.04 -16.60 15.90
CA LEU A 119 4.49 -17.96 16.19
C LEU A 119 5.99 -18.01 16.49
N LEU A 120 6.82 -17.38 15.64
CA LEU A 120 8.27 -17.35 15.80
C LEU A 120 8.66 -16.65 17.11
N LEU A 121 7.99 -15.54 17.47
CA LEU A 121 8.20 -14.86 18.76
C LEU A 121 7.88 -15.78 19.94
N LYS A 122 6.78 -16.55 19.87
CA LYS A 122 6.42 -17.54 20.90
C LYS A 122 7.43 -18.69 20.99
N CYS A 123 8.07 -19.05 19.88
CA CYS A 123 9.13 -20.04 19.84
C CYS A 123 10.50 -19.49 20.33
N GLY A 124 10.57 -18.25 20.77
CA GLY A 124 11.77 -17.64 21.33
C GLY A 124 12.73 -17.03 20.30
N PHE A 125 12.27 -16.81 19.07
CA PHE A 125 13.07 -16.08 18.08
C PHE A 125 13.10 -14.58 18.40
N ASP A 126 14.27 -13.97 18.28
CA ASP A 126 14.44 -12.54 18.28
C ASP A 126 14.09 -11.96 16.90
N ALA A 127 13.28 -10.91 16.87
CA ALA A 127 12.87 -10.28 15.61
C ALA A 127 13.53 -8.93 15.39
N GLU A 128 13.96 -8.67 14.13
CA GLU A 128 14.51 -7.40 13.68
C GLU A 128 13.92 -7.04 12.31
N ILE A 129 13.63 -5.76 12.11
CA ILE A 129 13.19 -5.22 10.83
C ILE A 129 14.25 -4.25 10.33
N VAL A 130 14.69 -4.44 9.08
CA VAL A 130 15.60 -3.52 8.40
C VAL A 130 14.92 -3.02 7.14
N GLU A 131 14.80 -1.69 6.98
CA GLU A 131 14.27 -1.08 5.77
C GLU A 131 15.27 -0.12 5.14
N THR A 132 15.35 -0.13 3.83
CA THR A 132 16.26 0.72 3.07
C THR A 132 15.49 1.50 2.01
N HIS A 133 15.68 2.83 1.98
CA HIS A 133 15.09 3.71 0.98
C HIS A 133 16.10 4.75 0.51
N HIS A 134 15.72 5.46 -0.56
CA HIS A 134 16.51 6.56 -1.11
C HIS A 134 16.79 7.67 -0.08
N ASN A 135 17.84 8.44 -0.30
CA ASN A 135 18.31 9.51 0.58
C ASN A 135 17.34 10.72 0.74
N ARG A 136 16.29 10.81 -0.11
CA ARG A 136 15.27 11.87 -0.03
C ARG A 136 14.03 11.46 0.76
N LYS A 137 13.97 10.25 1.33
CA LYS A 137 12.83 9.82 2.14
C LYS A 137 12.92 10.47 3.51
N VAL A 138 11.87 11.21 3.87
CA VAL A 138 11.85 12.06 5.09
C VAL A 138 11.36 11.32 6.33
N ASP A 139 10.47 10.33 6.16
CA ASP A 139 9.96 9.52 7.27
C ASP A 139 10.88 8.33 7.56
N ALA A 140 11.10 8.05 8.83
CA ALA A 140 11.82 6.88 9.34
C ALA A 140 11.22 6.46 10.70
N PRO A 141 10.94 5.14 10.90
CA PRO A 141 10.87 4.13 9.86
C PRO A 141 9.70 4.35 8.91
N SER A 142 9.78 3.70 7.73
CA SER A 142 8.75 3.78 6.69
C SER A 142 7.39 3.26 7.16
N GLY A 143 6.31 3.73 6.51
CA GLY A 143 4.96 3.21 6.77
C GLY A 143 4.85 1.70 6.60
N THR A 144 5.58 1.13 5.62
CA THR A 144 5.67 -0.32 5.40
C THR A 144 6.35 -1.03 6.56
N ALA A 145 7.50 -0.54 7.04
CA ALA A 145 8.18 -1.13 8.20
C ALA A 145 7.28 -1.15 9.43
N LYS A 146 6.55 -0.06 9.69
CA LYS A 146 5.55 0.02 10.77
C LYS A 146 4.40 -0.99 10.57
N ALA A 147 3.98 -1.24 9.33
CA ALA A 147 2.94 -2.24 9.03
C ALA A 147 3.46 -3.68 9.25
N LEU A 148 4.72 -3.96 8.89
CA LEU A 148 5.34 -5.25 9.16
C LEU A 148 5.53 -5.49 10.66
N LEU A 149 5.95 -4.47 11.42
CA LEU A 149 6.04 -4.54 12.88
C LEU A 149 4.69 -4.94 13.50
N ARG A 150 3.61 -4.25 13.11
CA ARG A 150 2.26 -4.60 13.59
C ARG A 150 1.79 -5.98 13.15
N ALA A 151 2.28 -6.49 12.03
CA ALA A 151 1.98 -7.85 11.58
C ALA A 151 2.70 -8.90 12.43
N ILE A 152 3.93 -8.64 12.83
CA ILE A 152 4.75 -9.54 13.66
C ILE A 152 4.26 -9.53 15.12
N ASP A 153 3.96 -8.35 15.66
CA ASP A 153 3.47 -8.16 17.04
C ASP A 153 2.14 -7.37 17.04
N PRO A 154 1.03 -8.02 16.71
CA PRO A 154 -0.29 -7.37 16.66
C PRO A 154 -0.80 -6.92 18.04
N ALA A 155 -0.36 -7.55 19.10
CA ALA A 155 -0.75 -7.22 20.48
C ALA A 155 0.10 -6.09 21.09
N GLY A 156 1.26 -5.75 20.48
CA GLY A 156 2.17 -4.72 20.99
C GLY A 156 2.86 -5.14 22.29
N GLU A 157 3.17 -6.42 22.42
CA GLU A 157 3.79 -6.96 23.62
C GLU A 157 5.30 -6.73 23.73
N TYR A 158 5.92 -6.40 22.60
CA TYR A 158 7.37 -6.21 22.49
C TYR A 158 7.69 -4.71 22.40
N ALA A 159 8.72 -4.28 23.15
CA ALA A 159 9.22 -2.91 23.03
C ALA A 159 9.82 -2.69 21.62
N THR A 160 9.54 -1.55 21.01
CA THR A 160 10.16 -1.20 19.72
C THR A 160 11.45 -0.44 19.96
N VAL A 161 12.57 -0.93 19.40
CA VAL A 161 13.89 -0.30 19.52
C VAL A 161 14.35 0.21 18.15
N TYR A 162 14.60 1.53 18.05
CA TYR A 162 15.04 2.20 16.83
C TYR A 162 16.56 2.37 16.79
N GLY A 163 17.26 1.28 16.48
CA GLY A 163 18.72 1.23 16.50
C GLY A 163 19.29 0.96 17.89
N ARG A 164 20.59 0.64 17.94
CA ARG A 164 21.35 0.45 19.18
C ARG A 164 22.70 1.15 19.04
N GLU A 165 23.12 1.83 20.09
CA GLU A 165 24.39 2.55 20.11
C GLU A 165 25.05 2.37 21.49
N GLY A 166 26.39 2.22 21.52
CA GLY A 166 27.16 2.08 22.73
C GLY A 166 26.89 0.78 23.49
N PHE A 167 26.94 0.84 24.81
CA PHE A 167 26.75 -0.31 25.70
C PHE A 167 25.29 -0.39 26.15
N THR A 168 24.49 -1.22 25.45
CA THR A 168 23.02 -1.30 25.65
C THR A 168 22.59 -2.40 26.60
N GLY A 169 23.52 -3.24 27.08
CA GLY A 169 23.21 -4.43 27.88
C GLY A 169 22.67 -5.60 27.02
N ALA A 170 22.20 -6.64 27.71
CA ALA A 170 21.59 -7.77 27.03
C ALA A 170 20.24 -7.40 26.41
N ARG A 171 19.89 -8.06 25.30
CA ARG A 171 18.58 -7.89 24.63
C ARG A 171 17.43 -8.25 25.56
N GLY A 172 16.41 -7.42 25.59
CA GLY A 172 15.16 -7.67 26.29
C GLY A 172 14.04 -8.20 25.39
N LYS A 173 12.79 -8.15 25.87
CA LYS A 173 11.59 -8.44 25.06
C LYS A 173 11.31 -7.28 24.12
N GLU A 174 11.96 -7.28 22.96
CA GLU A 174 11.97 -6.15 22.02
C GLU A 174 12.01 -6.60 20.56
N ILE A 175 11.58 -5.73 19.66
CA ILE A 175 11.73 -5.84 18.20
C ILE A 175 12.51 -4.62 17.72
N GLY A 176 13.67 -4.86 17.10
CA GLY A 176 14.46 -3.79 16.51
C GLY A 176 13.89 -3.34 15.15
N VAL A 177 13.93 -2.03 14.89
CA VAL A 177 13.51 -1.45 13.61
C VAL A 177 14.56 -0.46 13.13
N HIS A 178 15.22 -0.78 12.02
CA HIS A 178 16.36 -0.05 11.49
C HIS A 178 16.04 0.57 10.14
N ALA A 179 16.25 1.87 10.01
CA ALA A 179 15.97 2.64 8.80
C ALA A 179 17.28 3.07 8.12
N VAL A 180 17.58 2.49 6.97
CA VAL A 180 18.74 2.83 6.14
C VAL A 180 18.31 3.81 5.03
N ARG A 181 19.11 4.84 4.78
CA ARG A 181 18.90 5.84 3.73
C ARG A 181 20.14 5.93 2.86
N GLY A 182 19.96 5.72 1.52
CA GLY A 182 21.08 5.77 0.59
C GLY A 182 20.65 5.78 -0.87
N GLY A 183 21.38 6.48 -1.71
CA GLY A 183 21.23 6.49 -3.16
C GLY A 183 19.80 6.71 -3.63
N THR A 184 19.38 5.89 -4.57
CA THR A 184 18.06 5.94 -5.25
C THR A 184 17.19 4.72 -4.96
N VAL A 185 17.48 3.95 -3.90
CA VAL A 185 16.76 2.72 -3.56
C VAL A 185 15.26 2.98 -3.47
N ALA A 186 14.46 2.27 -4.27
CA ALA A 186 13.01 2.47 -4.32
C ALA A 186 12.32 2.01 -3.03
N GLY A 187 12.83 0.94 -2.42
CA GLY A 187 12.41 0.41 -1.14
C GLY A 187 12.80 -1.05 -0.97
N GLU A 188 13.40 -1.37 0.15
CA GLU A 188 13.69 -2.74 0.59
C GLU A 188 13.20 -2.91 2.02
N HIS A 189 12.64 -4.07 2.34
CA HIS A 189 12.20 -4.42 3.67
C HIS A 189 12.60 -5.86 3.96
N ARG A 190 13.24 -6.05 5.11
CA ARG A 190 13.68 -7.35 5.61
C ARG A 190 13.13 -7.53 7.02
N ALA A 191 12.48 -8.66 7.27
CA ALA A 191 12.14 -9.14 8.60
C ALA A 191 13.00 -10.35 8.88
N LEU A 192 13.83 -10.26 9.92
CA LEU A 192 14.78 -11.30 10.33
C LEU A 192 14.32 -11.87 11.67
N PHE A 193 14.39 -13.18 11.80
CA PHE A 193 14.08 -13.91 13.02
C PHE A 193 15.26 -14.80 13.37
N PHE A 194 15.85 -14.56 14.53
CA PHE A 194 17.05 -15.23 14.98
C PHE A 194 16.70 -16.23 16.09
N GLY A 195 16.80 -17.50 15.80
CA GLY A 195 16.75 -18.59 16.77
C GLY A 195 18.16 -18.95 17.28
N GLU A 196 18.26 -19.92 18.18
CA GLU A 196 19.54 -20.34 18.78
C GLU A 196 20.51 -20.88 17.72
N TYR A 197 20.02 -21.66 16.76
CA TYR A 197 20.86 -22.34 15.75
C TYR A 197 20.45 -22.03 14.31
N GLU A 198 19.49 -21.13 14.11
CA GLU A 198 18.97 -20.82 12.78
C GLU A 198 18.51 -19.37 12.66
N THR A 199 18.40 -18.90 11.44
CA THR A 199 17.85 -17.58 11.12
C THR A 199 16.90 -17.71 9.96
N LEU A 200 15.72 -17.08 10.08
CA LEU A 200 14.79 -16.93 8.96
C LEU A 200 14.79 -15.47 8.50
N GLU A 201 14.74 -15.27 7.19
CA GLU A 201 14.63 -13.96 6.58
C GLU A 201 13.45 -13.91 5.60
N PHE A 202 12.60 -12.91 5.78
CA PHE A 202 11.55 -12.55 4.84
C PHE A 202 11.92 -11.22 4.21
N ARG A 203 12.09 -11.20 2.89
CA ARG A 203 12.61 -10.03 2.18
C ARG A 203 11.73 -9.61 1.04
N HIS A 204 11.48 -8.31 0.90
CA HIS A 204 10.91 -7.67 -0.27
C HIS A 204 11.85 -6.59 -0.77
N PHE A 205 12.16 -6.63 -2.08
CA PHE A 205 12.97 -5.62 -2.76
C PHE A 205 12.20 -5.04 -3.94
N ALA A 206 12.00 -3.72 -3.93
CA ALA A 206 11.40 -2.99 -5.02
C ALA A 206 12.47 -2.56 -6.03
N ALA A 207 12.53 -3.18 -7.20
CA ALA A 207 13.44 -2.79 -8.27
C ALA A 207 13.12 -1.38 -8.82
N SER A 208 11.84 -1.00 -8.81
CA SER A 208 11.39 0.33 -9.19
C SER A 208 10.03 0.66 -8.56
N ARG A 209 9.62 1.94 -8.63
CA ARG A 209 8.27 2.36 -8.21
C ARG A 209 7.15 1.85 -9.13
N ARG A 210 7.46 1.26 -10.28
CA ARG A 210 6.46 0.63 -11.17
C ARG A 210 5.65 -0.46 -10.48
N ILE A 211 6.18 -1.07 -9.41
CA ILE A 211 5.42 -2.05 -8.61
C ILE A 211 4.11 -1.48 -8.04
N PHE A 212 4.11 -0.20 -7.64
CA PHE A 212 2.90 0.45 -7.12
C PHE A 212 1.92 0.77 -8.23
N ALA A 213 2.41 1.21 -9.40
CA ALA A 213 1.58 1.45 -10.58
C ALA A 213 0.96 0.13 -11.09
N ALA A 214 1.74 -0.95 -11.13
CA ALA A 214 1.23 -2.27 -11.49
C ALA A 214 0.15 -2.76 -10.52
N GLY A 215 0.32 -2.50 -9.22
CA GLY A 215 -0.70 -2.79 -8.21
C GLY A 215 -1.97 -1.96 -8.39
N ALA A 216 -1.84 -0.68 -8.75
CA ALA A 216 -2.98 0.18 -9.07
C ALA A 216 -3.76 -0.30 -10.31
N VAL A 217 -3.04 -0.73 -11.36
CA VAL A 217 -3.65 -1.33 -12.56
C VAL A 217 -4.40 -2.63 -12.21
N ARG A 218 -3.82 -3.49 -11.37
CA ARG A 218 -4.51 -4.68 -10.91
C ARG A 218 -5.73 -4.36 -10.05
N ALA A 219 -5.65 -3.29 -9.22
CA ALA A 219 -6.80 -2.82 -8.46
C ALA A 219 -7.91 -2.26 -9.36
N LEU A 220 -7.58 -1.64 -10.49
CA LEU A 220 -8.54 -1.23 -11.51
C LEU A 220 -9.32 -2.45 -12.04
N ASP A 221 -8.61 -3.49 -12.46
CA ASP A 221 -9.23 -4.73 -12.98
C ASP A 221 -10.12 -5.42 -11.94
N PHE A 222 -9.73 -5.34 -10.67
CA PHE A 222 -10.53 -5.86 -9.56
C PHE A 222 -11.77 -5.03 -9.28
N ALA A 223 -11.66 -3.69 -9.26
CA ALA A 223 -12.70 -2.81 -8.74
C ALA A 223 -13.84 -2.56 -9.73
N VAL A 224 -13.56 -2.50 -11.04
CA VAL A 224 -14.59 -2.25 -12.05
C VAL A 224 -15.59 -3.42 -12.08
N GLY A 225 -16.86 -3.10 -11.90
CA GLY A 225 -17.95 -4.10 -11.83
C GLY A 225 -18.15 -4.75 -10.46
N ARG A 226 -17.37 -4.38 -9.44
CA ARG A 226 -17.60 -4.82 -8.05
C ARG A 226 -18.78 -4.09 -7.42
N ALA A 227 -19.37 -4.71 -6.43
CA ALA A 227 -20.36 -4.07 -5.57
C ALA A 227 -19.71 -2.91 -4.78
N PRO A 228 -20.51 -1.90 -4.36
CA PRO A 228 -20.02 -0.90 -3.42
C PRO A 228 -19.38 -1.55 -2.19
N GLY A 229 -18.25 -1.04 -1.78
CA GLY A 229 -17.48 -1.59 -0.67
C GLY A 229 -16.12 -0.90 -0.53
N LEU A 230 -15.55 -0.97 0.67
CA LEU A 230 -14.19 -0.55 0.93
C LEU A 230 -13.27 -1.77 0.86
N TYR A 231 -12.41 -1.77 -0.12
CA TYR A 231 -11.46 -2.85 -0.41
C TYR A 231 -10.03 -2.40 -0.18
N ARG A 232 -9.15 -3.34 0.06
CA ARG A 232 -7.71 -3.16 0.20
C ARG A 232 -6.95 -3.99 -0.84
N VAL A 233 -5.65 -3.78 -0.93
CA VAL A 233 -4.79 -4.61 -1.80
C VAL A 233 -4.86 -6.10 -1.42
N ASP A 234 -5.13 -6.43 -0.17
CA ASP A 234 -5.35 -7.81 0.27
C ASP A 234 -6.57 -8.45 -0.41
N ASP A 235 -7.67 -7.70 -0.57
CA ASP A 235 -8.88 -8.16 -1.26
C ASP A 235 -8.62 -8.32 -2.76
N VAL A 236 -7.85 -7.40 -3.35
CA VAL A 236 -7.43 -7.48 -4.76
C VAL A 236 -6.65 -8.77 -5.06
N LEU A 237 -5.93 -9.30 -4.08
CA LEU A 237 -5.13 -10.52 -4.19
C LEU A 237 -5.87 -11.78 -3.70
N GLY A 238 -7.07 -11.66 -3.12
CA GLY A 238 -7.76 -12.78 -2.48
C GLY A 238 -7.03 -13.32 -1.24
N LEU A 239 -6.16 -12.51 -0.60
CA LEU A 239 -5.39 -12.95 0.57
C LEU A 239 -6.27 -13.20 1.79
N ASN A 240 -7.47 -12.62 1.84
CA ASN A 240 -8.40 -12.81 2.94
C ASN A 240 -9.08 -14.19 2.88
N ASP A 241 -9.17 -14.80 1.69
CA ASP A 241 -9.76 -16.13 1.49
C ASP A 241 -8.78 -17.28 1.84
N MET A 242 -7.49 -16.98 2.06
CA MET A 242 -6.47 -17.98 2.39
C MET A 242 -6.53 -18.52 3.84
N GLN A 243 -7.57 -18.18 4.61
CA GLN A 243 -7.72 -18.67 5.99
C GLN A 243 -8.48 -20.00 6.12
N GLY A 244 -8.86 -20.63 5.01
CA GLY A 244 -9.75 -21.81 4.97
C GLY A 244 -9.13 -23.13 4.50
N GLY A 245 -7.84 -23.35 4.66
CA GLY A 245 -7.16 -24.58 4.21
C GLY A 245 -6.59 -25.45 5.32
N THR A 246 -7.38 -25.76 6.36
CA THR A 246 -7.02 -26.81 7.33
C THR A 246 -8.20 -27.74 7.50
N ASP A 247 -8.48 -28.54 6.46
CA ASP A 247 -9.24 -29.77 6.61
C ASP A 247 -8.89 -30.70 5.42
N GLN A 248 -7.78 -31.43 5.58
CA GLN A 248 -7.60 -32.80 5.05
C GLN A 248 -6.52 -33.50 5.87
#